data_e4a481c464c8c792dcb061baf106f8e2
#
_entry.id   e4a481c464c8c792dcb061baf106f8e2
#
_cell.length_a   1.000
_cell.length_b   1.000
_cell.length_c   1.000
_cell.angle_alpha   90.00
_cell.angle_beta   90.00
_cell.angle_gamma   90.00
#
_symmetry.space_group_name_H-M   'P 1'
#
loop_
_entity.id
_entity.type
_entity.pdbx_description
1 polymer ?
#
loop_
_entity_poly.entity_id
_entity_poly.type
_entity_poly.pdbx_seq_one_letter_code
_entity_poly.pdbx_strand_id
1 'polypeptide(L)'
;MTTKAERTSAYIIEKVAPIFNKQGYIGTSMSDLTEATGLTKGALYGNFENKESLALEAFEYQSKILMAAIDKCLSGSGNALEAIFRLTDFYRHYDEFTAPMGGCPILNVGVDAKYNNKPLEGAAREVLRTIEGKIALVLENGVNKGELRLPVPPLQFAKQLFTMIQGAIAMASISGDRKYLINTIAYLDVLVNKEIKK
;
A
#
# COMPACT_ATOMS: atom_id res chain seq x y z
N MET A 1 -0.49 24.25 -16.11
CA MET A 1 -0.56 25.02 -14.84
C MET A 1 -1.75 24.48 -14.05
N THR A 2 -1.55 24.09 -12.79
CA THR A 2 -2.65 23.66 -11.90
C THR A 2 -3.50 24.87 -11.49
N THR A 3 -4.81 24.70 -11.55
CA THR A 3 -5.80 25.72 -11.14
C THR A 3 -5.77 25.91 -9.62
N LYS A 4 -6.39 27.00 -9.14
CA LYS A 4 -6.54 27.25 -7.69
C LYS A 4 -7.37 26.14 -7.03
N ALA A 5 -8.43 25.64 -7.70
CA ALA A 5 -9.27 24.56 -7.21
C ALA A 5 -8.46 23.25 -7.06
N GLU A 6 -7.71 22.84 -8.09
CA GLU A 6 -6.86 21.64 -8.03
C GLU A 6 -5.83 21.71 -6.91
N ARG A 7 -5.23 22.88 -6.65
CA ARG A 7 -4.30 23.05 -5.52
C ARG A 7 -5.00 22.91 -4.17
N THR A 8 -6.22 23.43 -4.05
CA THR A 8 -7.00 23.31 -2.82
C THR A 8 -7.41 21.86 -2.57
N SER A 9 -7.87 21.15 -3.60
CA SER A 9 -8.22 19.71 -3.49
C SER A 9 -7.00 18.87 -3.11
N ALA A 10 -5.84 19.10 -3.74
CA ALA A 10 -4.61 18.40 -3.38
C ALA A 10 -4.18 18.63 -1.92
N TYR A 11 -4.27 19.88 -1.44
CA TYR A 11 -4.02 20.23 -0.05
C TYR A 11 -4.96 19.50 0.91
N ILE A 12 -6.26 19.49 0.61
CA ILE A 12 -7.26 18.78 1.43
C ILE A 12 -6.92 17.29 1.50
N ILE A 13 -6.70 16.65 0.35
CA ILE A 13 -6.38 15.22 0.26
C ILE A 13 -5.14 14.89 1.09
N GLU A 14 -4.06 15.65 0.95
CA GLU A 14 -2.82 15.44 1.71
C GLU A 14 -3.06 15.47 3.23
N LYS A 15 -3.89 16.41 3.71
CA LYS A 15 -4.17 16.57 5.15
C LYS A 15 -5.10 15.48 5.70
N VAL A 16 -6.08 15.05 4.92
CA VAL A 16 -7.12 14.11 5.42
C VAL A 16 -6.77 12.64 5.19
N ALA A 17 -5.89 12.33 4.24
CA ALA A 17 -5.56 10.96 3.90
C ALA A 17 -4.98 10.15 5.09
N PRO A 18 -4.05 10.66 5.90
CA PRO A 18 -3.58 9.96 7.09
C PRO A 18 -4.68 9.74 8.15
N ILE A 19 -5.67 10.62 8.21
CA ILE A 19 -6.78 10.52 9.17
C ILE A 19 -7.70 9.37 8.78
N PHE A 20 -8.16 9.35 7.52
CA PHE A 20 -8.96 8.25 7.00
C PHE A 20 -8.25 6.91 7.14
N ASN A 21 -6.95 6.87 6.85
CA ASN A 21 -6.17 5.64 6.97
C ASN A 21 -6.04 5.16 8.42
N LYS A 22 -5.87 6.07 9.37
CA LYS A 22 -5.69 5.73 10.79
C LYS A 22 -6.99 5.42 11.52
N GLN A 23 -8.05 6.19 11.23
CA GLN A 23 -9.33 6.12 11.97
C GLN A 23 -10.38 5.29 11.24
N GLY A 24 -10.17 4.98 9.96
CA GLY A 24 -11.16 4.34 9.07
C GLY A 24 -12.21 5.33 8.58
N TYR A 25 -13.00 4.87 7.59
CA TYR A 25 -14.06 5.69 6.99
C TYR A 25 -15.16 6.06 7.99
N ILE A 26 -15.63 5.08 8.78
CA ILE A 26 -16.69 5.30 9.77
C ILE A 26 -16.19 6.15 10.93
N GLY A 27 -15.00 5.86 11.44
CA GLY A 27 -14.41 6.56 12.58
C GLY A 27 -14.02 8.02 12.32
N THR A 28 -13.88 8.42 11.05
CA THR A 28 -13.52 9.79 10.68
C THR A 28 -14.76 10.67 10.59
N SER A 29 -14.85 11.73 11.39
CA SER A 29 -15.95 12.72 11.33
C SER A 29 -15.60 13.90 10.40
N MET A 30 -16.63 14.65 9.98
CA MET A 30 -16.39 15.92 9.25
C MET A 30 -15.69 16.96 10.12
N SER A 31 -15.84 16.89 11.45
CA SER A 31 -15.13 17.75 12.37
C SER A 31 -13.63 17.51 12.32
N ASP A 32 -13.20 16.23 12.35
CA ASP A 32 -11.79 15.86 12.23
C ASP A 32 -11.17 16.40 10.94
N LEU A 33 -11.92 16.33 9.83
CA LEU A 33 -11.46 16.80 8.52
C LEU A 33 -11.36 18.33 8.46
N THR A 34 -12.31 19.06 9.07
CA THR A 34 -12.25 20.52 9.12
C THR A 34 -11.13 21.01 10.05
N GLU A 35 -10.90 20.33 11.16
CA GLU A 35 -9.79 20.63 12.08
C GLU A 35 -8.43 20.41 11.39
N ALA A 36 -8.24 19.28 10.73
CA ALA A 36 -6.99 18.94 10.07
C ALA A 36 -6.64 19.87 8.90
N THR A 37 -7.65 20.36 8.20
CA THR A 37 -7.45 21.23 7.02
C THR A 37 -7.48 22.72 7.37
N GLY A 38 -8.04 23.10 8.51
CA GLY A 38 -8.33 24.49 8.85
C GLY A 38 -9.41 25.12 7.96
N LEU A 39 -10.17 24.32 7.21
CA LEU A 39 -11.21 24.77 6.30
C LEU A 39 -12.60 24.54 6.87
N THR A 40 -13.58 25.31 6.40
CA THR A 40 -14.98 25.09 6.76
C THR A 40 -15.56 23.85 6.08
N LYS A 41 -16.61 23.26 6.66
CA LYS A 41 -17.36 22.16 6.05
C LYS A 41 -17.87 22.51 4.63
N GLY A 42 -18.31 23.76 4.43
CA GLY A 42 -18.72 24.25 3.10
C GLY A 42 -17.58 24.27 2.09
N ALA A 43 -16.37 24.61 2.51
CA ALA A 43 -15.18 24.58 1.65
C ALA A 43 -14.80 23.15 1.26
N LEU A 44 -14.96 22.17 2.17
CA LEU A 44 -14.73 20.76 1.84
C LEU A 44 -15.73 20.26 0.80
N TYR A 45 -17.03 20.50 1.01
CA TYR A 45 -18.09 20.11 0.05
C TYR A 45 -18.09 20.94 -1.25
N GLY A 46 -17.42 22.06 -1.29
CA GLY A 46 -17.17 22.81 -2.54
C GLY A 46 -16.10 22.16 -3.43
N ASN A 47 -15.27 21.29 -2.88
CA ASN A 47 -14.22 20.58 -3.61
C ASN A 47 -14.54 19.08 -3.82
N PHE A 48 -15.36 18.47 -2.96
CA PHE A 48 -15.71 17.05 -3.00
C PHE A 48 -17.22 16.88 -2.82
N GLU A 49 -17.81 16.01 -3.63
CA GLU A 49 -19.26 15.78 -3.63
C GLU A 49 -19.80 15.36 -2.26
N ASN A 50 -19.05 14.47 -1.59
CA ASN A 50 -19.42 13.93 -0.29
C ASN A 50 -18.17 13.38 0.44
N LYS A 51 -18.35 12.89 1.68
CA LYS A 51 -17.28 12.28 2.47
C LYS A 51 -16.70 11.03 1.80
N GLU A 52 -17.51 10.28 1.05
CA GLU A 52 -17.08 9.06 0.37
C GLU A 52 -16.13 9.37 -0.79
N SER A 53 -16.46 10.35 -1.63
CA SER A 53 -15.58 10.78 -2.73
C SER A 53 -14.24 11.30 -2.18
N LEU A 54 -14.27 12.09 -1.10
CA LEU A 54 -13.04 12.55 -0.44
C LEU A 54 -12.21 11.38 0.13
N ALA A 55 -12.84 10.38 0.74
CA ALA A 55 -12.14 9.21 1.27
C ALA A 55 -11.53 8.34 0.16
N LEU A 56 -12.23 8.20 -0.98
CA LEU A 56 -11.69 7.51 -2.16
C LEU A 56 -10.45 8.21 -2.71
N GLU A 57 -10.51 9.53 -2.92
CA GLU A 57 -9.38 10.30 -3.42
C GLU A 57 -8.20 10.29 -2.43
N ALA A 58 -8.48 10.33 -1.12
CA ALA A 58 -7.49 10.21 -0.07
C ALA A 58 -6.80 8.83 -0.09
N PHE A 59 -7.55 7.76 -0.27
CA PHE A 59 -7.01 6.40 -0.43
C PHE A 59 -6.19 6.26 -1.72
N GLU A 60 -6.69 6.78 -2.85
CA GLU A 60 -5.96 6.78 -4.11
C GLU A 60 -4.63 7.53 -4.02
N TYR A 61 -4.61 8.67 -3.33
CA TYR A 61 -3.40 9.45 -3.09
C TYR A 61 -2.32 8.63 -2.38
N GLN A 62 -2.67 7.98 -1.25
CA GLN A 62 -1.73 7.14 -0.52
C GLN A 62 -1.34 5.88 -1.31
N SER A 63 -2.27 5.30 -2.05
CA SER A 63 -2.01 4.15 -2.91
C SER A 63 -1.03 4.49 -4.03
N LYS A 64 -1.11 5.69 -4.62
CA LYS A 64 -0.15 6.18 -5.62
C LYS A 64 1.26 6.32 -5.04
N ILE A 65 1.39 6.83 -3.82
CA ILE A 65 2.68 6.94 -3.11
C ILE A 65 3.28 5.54 -2.87
N LEU A 66 2.49 4.62 -2.35
CA LEU A 66 2.92 3.23 -2.12
C LEU A 66 3.30 2.54 -3.43
N MET A 67 2.48 2.69 -4.45
CA MET A 67 2.71 2.07 -5.76
C MET A 67 4.01 2.57 -6.39
N ALA A 68 4.27 3.88 -6.32
CA ALA A 68 5.52 4.46 -6.83
C ALA A 68 6.76 3.91 -6.09
N ALA A 69 6.68 3.69 -4.78
CA ALA A 69 7.77 3.08 -4.01
C ALA A 69 8.01 1.61 -4.43
N ILE A 70 6.93 0.84 -4.60
CA ILE A 70 7.01 -0.54 -5.09
C ILE A 70 7.57 -0.59 -6.53
N ASP A 71 7.11 0.28 -7.41
CA ASP A 71 7.61 0.35 -8.79
C ASP A 71 9.12 0.66 -8.83
N LYS A 72 9.59 1.54 -7.97
CA LYS A 72 11.02 1.83 -7.83
C LYS A 72 11.82 0.59 -7.41
N CYS A 73 11.29 -0.24 -6.52
CA CYS A 73 11.92 -1.50 -6.12
C CYS A 73 11.97 -2.51 -7.29
N LEU A 74 10.89 -2.63 -8.03
CA LEU A 74 10.73 -3.64 -9.07
C LEU A 74 11.36 -3.26 -10.41
N SER A 75 11.53 -1.96 -10.72
CA SER A 75 12.02 -1.45 -12.01
C SER A 75 13.53 -1.15 -12.07
N GLY A 76 14.27 -1.34 -10.99
CA GLY A 76 15.73 -1.07 -10.95
C GLY A 76 16.53 -1.92 -11.95
N SER A 77 17.75 -1.46 -12.28
CA SER A 77 18.73 -2.27 -13.02
C SER A 77 19.08 -3.52 -12.22
N GLY A 78 19.24 -4.64 -12.90
CA GLY A 78 19.57 -5.92 -12.29
C GLY A 78 18.63 -7.04 -12.75
N ASN A 79 18.79 -8.19 -12.14
CA ASN A 79 17.98 -9.37 -12.42
C ASN A 79 16.71 -9.42 -11.55
N ALA A 80 15.82 -10.36 -11.83
CA ALA A 80 14.57 -10.53 -11.11
C ALA A 80 14.79 -10.83 -9.61
N LEU A 81 15.83 -11.57 -9.28
CA LEU A 81 16.17 -11.88 -7.87
C LEU A 81 16.51 -10.61 -7.08
N GLU A 82 17.31 -9.72 -7.66
CA GLU A 82 17.64 -8.43 -7.04
C GLU A 82 16.42 -7.53 -6.88
N ALA A 83 15.49 -7.55 -7.84
CA ALA A 83 14.24 -6.80 -7.72
C ALA A 83 13.39 -7.29 -6.53
N ILE A 84 13.32 -8.61 -6.32
CA ILE A 84 12.61 -9.17 -5.15
C ILE A 84 13.33 -8.79 -3.85
N PHE A 85 14.67 -8.82 -3.79
CA PHE A 85 15.39 -8.39 -2.59
C PHE A 85 15.23 -6.88 -2.31
N ARG A 86 15.19 -6.02 -3.32
CA ARG A 86 14.85 -4.60 -3.12
C ARG A 86 13.43 -4.42 -2.57
N LEU A 87 12.49 -5.26 -3.02
CA LEU A 87 11.12 -5.24 -2.50
C LEU A 87 11.07 -5.70 -1.04
N THR A 88 11.74 -6.80 -0.67
CA THR A 88 11.78 -7.27 0.73
C THR A 88 12.50 -6.25 1.63
N ASP A 89 13.56 -5.61 1.16
CA ASP A 89 14.27 -4.57 1.90
C ASP A 89 13.40 -3.32 2.12
N PHE A 90 12.64 -2.89 1.11
CA PHE A 90 11.62 -1.84 1.28
C PHE A 90 10.62 -2.20 2.39
N TYR A 91 10.12 -3.43 2.40
CA TYR A 91 9.19 -3.88 3.44
C TYR A 91 9.83 -4.05 4.81
N ARG A 92 11.15 -4.22 4.91
CA ARG A 92 11.88 -4.22 6.19
C ARG A 92 11.76 -2.89 6.94
N HIS A 93 11.62 -1.79 6.21
CA HIS A 93 11.50 -0.42 6.73
C HIS A 93 10.08 0.16 6.48
N TYR A 94 9.11 -0.71 6.24
CA TYR A 94 7.77 -0.30 5.82
C TYR A 94 6.99 0.48 6.87
N ASP A 95 7.19 0.18 8.14
CA ASP A 95 6.61 0.91 9.26
C ASP A 95 7.07 2.38 9.30
N GLU A 96 8.35 2.63 9.04
CA GLU A 96 8.90 3.99 8.93
C GLU A 96 8.32 4.72 7.70
N PHE A 97 8.24 4.04 6.57
CA PHE A 97 7.67 4.59 5.35
C PHE A 97 6.18 4.95 5.51
N THR A 98 5.40 4.12 6.19
CA THR A 98 3.95 4.32 6.33
C THR A 98 3.55 5.11 7.57
N ALA A 99 4.46 5.42 8.49
CA ALA A 99 4.17 6.21 9.68
C ALA A 99 3.49 7.57 9.37
N PRO A 100 3.97 8.38 8.39
CA PRO A 100 3.30 9.63 8.00
C PRO A 100 1.92 9.41 7.35
N MET A 101 1.67 8.21 6.83
CA MET A 101 0.42 7.83 6.17
C MET A 101 -0.66 7.35 7.14
N GLY A 102 -0.31 7.14 8.42
CA GLY A 102 -1.22 6.55 9.42
C GLY A 102 -1.22 5.02 9.43
N GLY A 103 -0.23 4.37 8.82
CA GLY A 103 -0.08 2.92 8.68
C GLY A 103 -0.27 2.42 7.25
N CYS A 104 -0.36 1.09 7.07
CA CYS A 104 -0.53 0.48 5.74
C CYS A 104 -1.92 0.81 5.14
N PRO A 105 -2.00 1.56 4.02
CA PRO A 105 -3.28 1.94 3.46
C PRO A 105 -4.10 0.74 2.96
N ILE A 106 -3.45 -0.28 2.40
CA ILE A 106 -4.15 -1.48 1.90
C ILE A 106 -4.77 -2.25 3.05
N LEU A 107 -4.01 -2.47 4.12
CA LEU A 107 -4.48 -3.22 5.28
C LEU A 107 -5.61 -2.48 6.00
N ASN A 108 -5.35 -1.21 6.36
CA ASN A 108 -6.28 -0.43 7.18
C ASN A 108 -7.59 -0.17 6.42
N VAL A 109 -7.52 0.38 5.21
CA VAL A 109 -8.70 0.69 4.41
C VAL A 109 -9.39 -0.58 3.93
N GLY A 110 -8.63 -1.61 3.50
CA GLY A 110 -9.21 -2.86 3.00
C GLY A 110 -10.01 -3.62 4.07
N VAL A 111 -9.55 -3.60 5.32
CA VAL A 111 -10.26 -4.25 6.44
C VAL A 111 -11.46 -3.41 6.89
N ASP A 112 -11.28 -2.08 7.09
CA ASP A 112 -12.36 -1.19 7.51
C ASP A 112 -13.50 -1.12 6.49
N ALA A 113 -13.18 -1.01 5.20
CA ALA A 113 -14.16 -0.84 4.15
C ALA A 113 -15.01 -2.08 3.87
N LYS A 114 -14.53 -3.28 4.21
CA LYS A 114 -15.15 -4.57 3.83
C LYS A 114 -16.65 -4.64 4.10
N TYR A 115 -17.12 -4.09 5.20
CA TYR A 115 -18.53 -4.11 5.59
C TYR A 115 -19.20 -2.74 5.57
N ASN A 116 -18.41 -1.67 5.39
CA ASN A 116 -18.83 -0.31 5.64
C ASN A 116 -18.87 0.56 4.37
N ASN A 117 -18.05 0.25 3.35
CA ASN A 117 -17.93 1.08 2.16
C ASN A 117 -17.48 0.27 0.93
N LYS A 118 -18.43 -0.03 0.05
CA LYS A 118 -18.18 -0.84 -1.15
C LYS A 118 -17.22 -0.22 -2.17
N PRO A 119 -17.30 1.10 -2.45
CA PRO A 119 -16.31 1.76 -3.31
C PRO A 119 -14.87 1.65 -2.79
N LEU A 120 -14.63 1.93 -1.50
CA LEU A 120 -13.31 1.79 -0.88
C LEU A 120 -12.83 0.33 -0.84
N GLU A 121 -13.72 -0.63 -0.55
CA GLU A 121 -13.40 -2.07 -0.64
C GLU A 121 -12.93 -2.45 -2.04
N GLY A 122 -13.64 -1.98 -3.06
CA GLY A 122 -13.29 -2.20 -4.48
C GLY A 122 -11.92 -1.62 -4.82
N ALA A 123 -11.67 -0.38 -4.42
CA ALA A 123 -10.40 0.31 -4.65
C ALA A 123 -9.23 -0.41 -3.94
N ALA A 124 -9.39 -0.81 -2.69
CA ALA A 124 -8.36 -1.54 -1.95
C ALA A 124 -8.05 -2.91 -2.59
N ARG A 125 -9.07 -3.61 -3.07
CA ARG A 125 -8.92 -4.89 -3.79
C ARG A 125 -8.17 -4.71 -5.11
N GLU A 126 -8.40 -3.62 -5.82
CA GLU A 126 -7.71 -3.34 -7.08
C GLU A 126 -6.23 -3.02 -6.85
N VAL A 127 -5.91 -2.23 -5.83
CA VAL A 127 -4.51 -1.95 -5.44
C VAL A 127 -3.79 -3.24 -5.06
N LEU A 128 -4.42 -4.12 -4.27
CA LEU A 128 -3.89 -5.42 -3.90
C LEU A 128 -3.54 -6.26 -5.14
N ARG A 129 -4.49 -6.41 -6.08
CA ARG A 129 -4.29 -7.16 -7.32
C ARG A 129 -3.17 -6.59 -8.19
N THR A 130 -3.10 -5.26 -8.26
CA THR A 130 -2.07 -4.57 -9.04
C THR A 130 -0.67 -4.86 -8.49
N ILE A 131 -0.48 -4.84 -7.17
CA ILE A 131 0.80 -5.16 -6.54
C ILE A 131 1.18 -6.63 -6.79
N GLU A 132 0.25 -7.56 -6.56
CA GLU A 132 0.46 -8.98 -6.84
C GLU A 132 0.85 -9.22 -8.30
N GLY A 133 0.17 -8.55 -9.24
CA GLY A 133 0.46 -8.63 -10.67
C GLY A 133 1.84 -8.10 -11.04
N LYS A 134 2.26 -6.97 -10.45
CA LYS A 134 3.60 -6.40 -10.66
C LYS A 134 4.71 -7.34 -10.16
N ILE A 135 4.54 -7.93 -8.98
CA ILE A 135 5.48 -8.92 -8.44
C ILE A 135 5.52 -10.15 -9.36
N ALA A 136 4.36 -10.64 -9.77
CA ALA A 136 4.25 -11.80 -10.67
C ALA A 136 4.97 -11.57 -12.01
N LEU A 137 4.82 -10.38 -12.59
CA LEU A 137 5.49 -10.03 -13.86
C LEU A 137 7.03 -10.05 -13.74
N VAL A 138 7.59 -9.56 -12.63
CA VAL A 138 9.04 -9.63 -12.38
C VAL A 138 9.49 -11.08 -12.25
N LEU A 139 8.75 -11.91 -11.52
CA LEU A 139 9.04 -13.34 -11.36
C LEU A 139 8.96 -14.08 -12.68
N GLU A 140 7.92 -13.84 -13.48
CA GLU A 140 7.73 -14.45 -14.81
C GLU A 140 8.89 -14.09 -15.75
N ASN A 141 9.27 -12.82 -15.79
CA ASN A 141 10.42 -12.36 -16.58
C ASN A 141 11.73 -13.04 -16.15
N GLY A 142 11.94 -13.21 -14.83
CA GLY A 142 13.10 -13.94 -14.31
C GLY A 142 13.12 -15.41 -14.69
N VAL A 143 11.96 -16.08 -14.69
CA VAL A 143 11.83 -17.47 -15.17
C VAL A 143 12.13 -17.56 -16.66
N ASN A 144 11.54 -16.67 -17.47
CA ASN A 144 11.73 -16.65 -18.93
C ASN A 144 13.19 -16.40 -19.34
N LYS A 145 13.93 -15.61 -18.54
CA LYS A 145 15.37 -15.37 -18.74
C LYS A 145 16.26 -16.47 -18.15
N GLY A 146 15.68 -17.46 -17.45
CA GLY A 146 16.42 -18.52 -16.79
C GLY A 146 17.17 -18.09 -15.51
N GLU A 147 16.83 -16.94 -14.96
CA GLU A 147 17.38 -16.39 -13.70
C GLU A 147 16.76 -17.05 -12.46
N LEU A 148 15.49 -17.44 -12.57
CA LEU A 148 14.68 -17.99 -11.49
C LEU A 148 14.08 -19.35 -11.87
N ARG A 149 13.83 -20.16 -10.83
CA ARG A 149 13.00 -21.36 -10.91
C ARG A 149 11.96 -21.31 -9.81
N LEU A 150 10.68 -21.26 -10.17
CA LEU A 150 9.59 -21.19 -9.20
C LEU A 150 8.97 -22.57 -8.97
N PRO A 151 8.62 -22.92 -7.70
CA PRO A 151 7.93 -24.17 -7.38
C PRO A 151 6.44 -24.15 -7.76
N VAL A 152 5.87 -22.95 -7.99
CA VAL A 152 4.47 -22.72 -8.35
C VAL A 152 4.39 -21.61 -9.40
N PRO A 153 3.24 -21.41 -10.10
CA PRO A 153 3.07 -20.33 -11.05
C PRO A 153 3.43 -18.95 -10.49
N PRO A 154 3.99 -18.02 -11.28
CA PRO A 154 4.48 -16.71 -10.81
C PRO A 154 3.45 -15.91 -9.99
N LEU A 155 2.20 -15.85 -10.44
CA LEU A 155 1.13 -15.15 -9.71
C LEU A 155 0.82 -15.82 -8.36
N GLN A 156 0.87 -17.13 -8.28
CA GLN A 156 0.66 -17.85 -7.02
C GLN A 156 1.79 -17.57 -6.04
N PHE A 157 3.04 -17.59 -6.51
CA PHE A 157 4.20 -17.25 -5.68
C PHE A 157 4.14 -15.81 -5.19
N ALA A 158 3.79 -14.86 -6.08
CA ALA A 158 3.61 -13.45 -5.73
C ALA A 158 2.56 -13.27 -4.62
N LYS A 159 1.42 -13.96 -4.73
CA LYS A 159 0.38 -13.95 -3.69
C LYS A 159 0.87 -14.51 -2.37
N GLN A 160 1.58 -15.64 -2.38
CA GLN A 160 2.15 -16.24 -1.16
C GLN A 160 3.13 -15.28 -0.48
N LEU A 161 4.08 -14.73 -1.24
CA LEU A 161 5.06 -13.77 -0.76
C LEU A 161 4.38 -12.52 -0.17
N PHE A 162 3.44 -11.93 -0.91
CA PHE A 162 2.75 -10.73 -0.45
C PHE A 162 1.83 -10.97 0.74
N THR A 163 1.19 -12.15 0.83
CA THR A 163 0.41 -12.57 2.00
C THR A 163 1.27 -12.63 3.26
N MET A 164 2.48 -13.19 3.18
CA MET A 164 3.40 -13.26 4.32
C MET A 164 3.83 -11.85 4.76
N ILE A 165 4.13 -10.97 3.84
CA ILE A 165 4.46 -9.56 4.11
C ILE A 165 3.29 -8.86 4.81
N GLN A 166 2.07 -8.95 4.26
CA GLN A 166 0.88 -8.31 4.83
C GLN A 166 0.52 -8.88 6.20
N GLY A 167 0.67 -10.19 6.39
CA GLY A 167 0.50 -10.83 7.69
C GLY A 167 1.50 -10.31 8.72
N ALA A 168 2.76 -10.14 8.36
CA ALA A 168 3.78 -9.60 9.24
C ALA A 168 3.53 -8.12 9.60
N ILE A 169 3.09 -7.31 8.63
CA ILE A 169 2.69 -5.91 8.87
C ILE A 169 1.51 -5.86 9.86
N ALA A 170 0.50 -6.70 9.67
CA ALA A 170 -0.66 -6.77 10.56
C ALA A 170 -0.24 -7.16 11.99
N MET A 171 0.57 -8.21 12.15
CA MET A 171 1.04 -8.65 13.47
C MET A 171 1.91 -7.61 14.15
N ALA A 172 2.82 -6.97 13.43
CA ALA A 172 3.65 -5.89 13.96
C ALA A 172 2.80 -4.69 14.42
N SER A 173 1.78 -4.31 13.64
CA SER A 173 0.87 -3.22 13.96
C SER A 173 0.01 -3.52 15.20
N ILE A 174 -0.53 -4.75 15.31
CA ILE A 174 -1.40 -5.15 16.43
C ILE A 174 -0.61 -5.29 17.73
N SER A 175 0.58 -5.89 17.66
CA SER A 175 1.40 -6.17 18.85
C SER A 175 2.29 -5.02 19.30
N GLY A 176 2.55 -4.04 18.41
CA GLY A 176 3.58 -3.02 18.62
C GLY A 176 5.00 -3.56 18.56
N ASP A 177 5.20 -4.83 18.14
CA ASP A 177 6.51 -5.47 18.03
C ASP A 177 6.96 -5.60 16.57
N ARG A 178 7.88 -4.73 16.18
CA ARG A 178 8.50 -4.70 14.84
C ARG A 178 9.19 -6.02 14.45
N LYS A 179 9.53 -6.88 15.42
CA LYS A 179 10.21 -8.16 15.15
C LYS A 179 9.38 -9.08 14.26
N TYR A 180 8.05 -9.01 14.31
CA TYR A 180 7.19 -9.77 13.38
C TYR A 180 7.54 -9.45 11.92
N LEU A 181 7.70 -8.18 11.58
CA LEU A 181 8.04 -7.75 10.22
C LEU A 181 9.49 -8.14 9.88
N ILE A 182 10.45 -7.75 10.72
CA ILE A 182 11.88 -7.99 10.47
C ILE A 182 12.19 -9.48 10.30
N ASN A 183 11.67 -10.34 11.20
CA ASN A 183 11.92 -11.78 11.15
C ASN A 183 11.25 -12.44 9.93
N THR A 184 10.04 -12.02 9.58
CA THR A 184 9.36 -12.53 8.39
C THR A 184 10.09 -12.14 7.11
N ILE A 185 10.55 -10.89 7.01
CA ILE A 185 11.34 -10.45 5.84
C ILE A 185 12.67 -11.23 5.76
N ALA A 186 13.37 -11.42 6.87
CA ALA A 186 14.59 -12.24 6.89
C ALA A 186 14.33 -13.69 6.45
N TYR A 187 13.22 -14.27 6.88
CA TYR A 187 12.80 -15.61 6.43
C TYR A 187 12.49 -15.63 4.93
N LEU A 188 11.78 -14.62 4.42
CA LEU A 188 11.50 -14.49 2.98
C LEU A 188 12.78 -14.39 2.14
N ASP A 189 13.78 -13.64 2.59
CA ASP A 189 15.08 -13.54 1.91
C ASP A 189 15.77 -14.92 1.83
N VAL A 190 15.72 -15.71 2.89
CA VAL A 190 16.26 -17.08 2.91
C VAL A 190 15.46 -17.99 1.95
N LEU A 191 14.14 -17.91 1.98
CA LEU A 191 13.25 -18.70 1.12
C LEU A 191 13.51 -18.36 -0.36
N VAL A 192 13.53 -17.08 -0.70
CA VAL A 192 13.82 -16.59 -2.06
C VAL A 192 15.19 -17.09 -2.54
N ASN A 193 16.22 -16.98 -1.70
CA ASN A 193 17.57 -17.40 -2.09
C ASN A 193 17.72 -18.92 -2.25
N LYS A 194 17.00 -19.71 -1.46
CA LYS A 194 17.10 -21.19 -1.48
C LYS A 194 16.18 -21.85 -2.51
N GLU A 195 14.97 -21.34 -2.67
CA GLU A 195 13.94 -22.05 -3.43
C GLU A 195 13.77 -21.55 -4.86
N ILE A 196 14.07 -20.27 -5.13
CA ILE A 196 13.81 -19.71 -6.45
C ILE A 196 15.06 -19.26 -7.22
N LYS A 197 16.21 -19.05 -6.56
CA LYS A 197 17.47 -18.78 -7.24
C LYS A 197 17.89 -20.00 -8.01
N LYS A 198 18.27 -19.81 -9.28
CA LYS A 198 18.81 -20.87 -10.14
C LYS A 198 20.34 -20.91 -10.09
#